data_7c9849d16938ec2185e7833968f5d5b2
#
_entry.id   7c9849d16938ec2185e7833968f5d5b2
#
_cell.length_a   1.000
_cell.length_b   1.000
_cell.length_c   1.000
_cell.angle_alpha   90.00
_cell.angle_beta   90.00
_cell.angle_gamma   90.00
#
_symmetry.space_group_name_H-M   'P 1'
#
loop_
_entity.id
_entity.type
_entity.pdbx_description
1 polymer ?
#
loop_
_entity_poly.entity_id
_entity_poly.type
_entity_poly.pdbx_seq_one_letter_code
_entity_poly.pdbx_strand_id
1 'polypeptide(L)'
;MADKPTKGLADVVAASTALSDIDGHAGRLFYRGYDIHDLAGRTTFEETAHLLQRGRFPTRGQLADYGAELVRGRALGALAETNIPEIAEKQAPMEALRTLVSLASGDDPDKDSNSPEANLRKAARLTAQQPVLVARYHAARTGAEIPDPDPELSIAANFLLQITGRTPSDHEVEVFDACLVLHADHTMNASTFAARVCAA
;
A
#
# COMPACT_ATOMS: atom_id res chain seq x y z
N MET A 1 19.05 34.01 -26.51
CA MET A 1 18.21 32.84 -26.87
C MET A 1 16.94 32.95 -26.06
N ALA A 2 15.80 33.17 -26.69
CA ALA A 2 14.53 33.23 -25.95
C ALA A 2 14.20 31.82 -25.45
N ASP A 3 14.04 31.72 -24.12
CA ASP A 3 13.64 30.51 -23.45
C ASP A 3 12.30 30.06 -24.05
N LYS A 4 12.25 28.84 -24.64
CA LYS A 4 10.98 28.29 -25.11
C LYS A 4 10.11 28.05 -23.87
N PRO A 5 8.86 28.53 -23.87
CA PRO A 5 7.97 28.29 -22.73
C PRO A 5 7.81 26.78 -22.55
N THR A 6 8.24 26.25 -21.39
CA THR A 6 8.04 24.87 -21.00
C THR A 6 6.56 24.59 -20.84
N LYS A 7 6.05 23.56 -21.50
CA LYS A 7 4.65 23.14 -21.37
C LYS A 7 4.51 22.28 -20.12
N GLY A 8 3.85 22.81 -19.09
CA GLY A 8 3.61 22.12 -17.83
C GLY A 8 4.84 22.09 -16.91
N LEU A 9 4.97 21.03 -16.10
CA LEU A 9 6.04 20.84 -15.14
C LEU A 9 7.17 19.92 -15.65
N ALA A 10 7.31 19.75 -16.96
CA ALA A 10 8.40 18.97 -17.52
C ALA A 10 9.75 19.60 -17.10
N ASP A 11 10.66 18.76 -16.62
CA ASP A 11 11.98 19.14 -16.11
C ASP A 11 12.01 20.05 -14.85
N VAL A 12 10.87 20.22 -14.20
CA VAL A 12 10.80 20.95 -12.91
C VAL A 12 10.90 19.95 -11.76
N VAL A 13 11.90 20.13 -10.91
CA VAL A 13 12.00 19.38 -9.64
C VAL A 13 10.92 19.90 -8.69
N ALA A 14 9.80 19.20 -8.61
CA ALA A 14 8.67 19.59 -7.76
C ALA A 14 8.89 19.26 -6.29
N ALA A 15 9.60 18.16 -5.99
CA ALA A 15 9.97 17.75 -4.63
C ALA A 15 11.11 16.71 -4.67
N SER A 16 11.78 16.53 -3.53
CA SER A 16 12.72 15.43 -3.32
C SER A 16 12.06 14.31 -2.51
N THR A 17 12.48 13.07 -2.73
CA THR A 17 12.08 11.88 -1.95
C THR A 17 13.32 11.13 -1.50
N ALA A 18 13.24 10.50 -0.33
CA ALA A 18 14.26 9.57 0.16
C ALA A 18 13.78 8.11 0.07
N LEU A 19 12.60 7.86 -0.50
CA LEU A 19 11.98 6.52 -0.53
C LEU A 19 12.56 5.68 -1.64
N SER A 20 12.59 6.21 -2.85
CA SER A 20 13.04 5.48 -4.03
C SER A 20 13.76 6.39 -5.01
N ASP A 21 14.52 5.78 -5.92
CA ASP A 21 15.18 6.41 -7.05
C ASP A 21 15.05 5.51 -8.27
N ILE A 22 14.84 6.13 -9.45
CA ILE A 22 14.69 5.42 -10.72
C ILE A 22 15.67 5.99 -11.75
N ASP A 23 16.62 5.17 -12.18
CA ASP A 23 17.39 5.42 -13.38
C ASP A 23 16.68 4.76 -14.57
N GLY A 24 15.84 5.53 -15.25
CA GLY A 24 15.09 5.04 -16.41
C GLY A 24 15.97 4.71 -17.63
N HIS A 25 17.18 5.28 -17.74
CA HIS A 25 18.12 4.95 -18.83
C HIS A 25 18.81 3.61 -18.58
N ALA A 26 19.19 3.35 -17.34
CA ALA A 26 19.80 2.09 -16.95
C ALA A 26 18.78 1.00 -16.60
N GLY A 27 17.48 1.34 -16.50
CA GLY A 27 16.43 0.41 -16.11
C GLY A 27 16.57 -0.06 -14.64
N ARG A 28 16.99 0.85 -13.75
CA ARG A 28 17.27 0.53 -12.34
C ARG A 28 16.29 1.22 -11.42
N LEU A 29 15.80 0.49 -10.42
CA LEU A 29 14.97 0.98 -9.33
C LEU A 29 15.69 0.71 -8.01
N PHE A 30 15.67 1.69 -7.12
CA PHE A 30 16.25 1.60 -5.78
C PHE A 30 15.21 1.97 -4.73
N TYR A 31 15.15 1.21 -3.63
CA TYR A 31 14.40 1.56 -2.43
C TYR A 31 15.36 1.89 -1.29
N ARG A 32 15.36 3.13 -0.81
CA ARG A 32 16.27 3.59 0.25
C ARG A 32 17.75 3.27 -0.01
N GLY A 33 18.15 3.25 -1.29
CA GLY A 33 19.51 2.94 -1.72
C GLY A 33 19.80 1.46 -2.00
N TYR A 34 18.84 0.56 -1.75
CA TYR A 34 18.96 -0.86 -2.11
C TYR A 34 18.43 -1.09 -3.52
N ASP A 35 19.18 -1.81 -4.34
CA ASP A 35 18.74 -2.18 -5.70
C ASP A 35 17.56 -3.15 -5.61
N ILE A 36 16.57 -2.96 -6.49
CA ILE A 36 15.37 -3.79 -6.51
C ILE A 36 15.66 -5.28 -6.71
N HIS A 37 16.75 -5.61 -7.42
CA HIS A 37 17.19 -7.00 -7.63
C HIS A 37 17.71 -7.67 -6.35
N ASP A 38 18.10 -6.88 -5.35
CA ASP A 38 18.49 -7.39 -4.04
C ASP A 38 17.29 -7.57 -3.10
N LEU A 39 16.13 -7.04 -3.47
CA LEU A 39 14.91 -7.05 -2.68
C LEU A 39 13.89 -8.06 -3.20
N ALA A 40 13.51 -7.98 -4.47
CA ALA A 40 12.46 -8.80 -5.05
C ALA A 40 12.81 -10.30 -5.01
N GLY A 41 11.95 -11.09 -4.38
CA GLY A 41 12.15 -12.52 -4.15
C GLY A 41 13.22 -12.87 -3.10
N ARG A 42 13.75 -11.88 -2.35
CA ARG A 42 14.73 -12.08 -1.27
C ARG A 42 14.30 -11.47 0.06
N THR A 43 13.41 -10.50 0.01
CA THR A 43 12.77 -9.88 1.17
C THR A 43 11.26 -10.08 1.06
N THR A 44 10.56 -10.07 2.19
CA THR A 44 9.11 -10.04 2.21
C THR A 44 8.58 -8.63 1.94
N PHE A 45 7.32 -8.54 1.56
CA PHE A 45 6.66 -7.23 1.42
C PHE A 45 6.63 -6.45 2.74
N GLU A 46 6.44 -7.14 3.88
CA GLU A 46 6.46 -6.52 5.20
C GLU A 46 7.84 -5.92 5.53
N GLU A 47 8.93 -6.61 5.21
CA GLU A 47 10.30 -6.08 5.37
C GLU A 47 10.53 -4.85 4.49
N THR A 48 10.07 -4.91 3.23
CA THR A 48 10.18 -3.80 2.27
C THR A 48 9.32 -2.62 2.70
N ALA A 49 8.09 -2.85 3.14
CA ALA A 49 7.21 -1.80 3.66
C ALA A 49 7.82 -1.13 4.91
N HIS A 50 8.39 -1.92 5.83
CA HIS A 50 9.13 -1.39 6.97
C HIS A 50 10.32 -0.54 6.52
N LEU A 51 11.12 -1.02 5.56
CA LEU A 51 12.26 -0.26 5.00
C LEU A 51 11.80 1.09 4.46
N LEU A 52 10.75 1.12 3.66
CA LEU A 52 10.24 2.37 3.08
C LEU A 52 9.67 3.31 4.14
N GLN A 53 8.83 2.83 5.04
CA GLN A 53 8.15 3.65 6.05
C GLN A 53 9.07 4.08 7.20
N ARG A 54 9.97 3.20 7.66
CA ARG A 54 10.83 3.44 8.83
C ARG A 54 12.28 3.79 8.45
N GLY A 55 12.65 3.73 7.17
CA GLY A 55 13.95 4.16 6.63
C GLY A 55 15.08 3.15 6.74
N ARG A 56 14.84 1.97 7.29
CA ARG A 56 15.83 0.89 7.46
C ARG A 56 15.15 -0.48 7.51
N PHE A 57 15.90 -1.53 7.20
CA PHE A 57 15.44 -2.90 7.43
C PHE A 57 15.17 -3.17 8.92
N PRO A 58 14.13 -3.96 9.21
CA PRO A 58 13.83 -4.33 10.59
C PRO A 58 14.81 -5.37 11.12
N THR A 59 15.11 -5.30 12.41
CA THR A 59 15.59 -6.47 13.14
C THR A 59 14.43 -7.48 13.27
N ARG A 60 14.74 -8.73 13.67
CA ARG A 60 13.70 -9.76 13.89
C ARG A 60 12.59 -9.29 14.85
N GLY A 61 12.95 -8.62 15.95
CA GLY A 61 11.97 -8.07 16.89
C GLY A 61 11.13 -6.97 16.28
N GLN A 62 11.76 -6.03 15.56
CA GLN A 62 11.05 -4.95 14.88
C GLN A 62 10.11 -5.46 13.77
N LEU A 63 10.49 -6.53 13.07
CA LEU A 63 9.63 -7.16 12.08
C LEU A 63 8.40 -7.80 12.74
N ALA A 64 8.59 -8.49 13.87
CA ALA A 64 7.49 -9.07 14.64
C ALA A 64 6.53 -7.99 15.16
N ASP A 65 7.05 -6.89 15.71
CA ASP A 65 6.25 -5.76 16.19
C ASP A 65 5.46 -5.09 15.04
N TYR A 66 6.13 -4.89 13.90
CA TYR A 66 5.51 -4.31 12.71
C TYR A 66 4.47 -5.25 12.09
N GLY A 67 4.74 -6.56 12.04
CA GLY A 67 3.76 -7.56 11.62
C GLY A 67 2.51 -7.54 12.50
N ALA A 68 2.68 -7.47 13.83
CA ALA A 68 1.55 -7.33 14.74
C ALA A 68 0.78 -5.99 14.54
N GLU A 69 1.48 -4.90 14.19
CA GLU A 69 0.86 -3.62 13.82
C GLU A 69 0.01 -3.76 12.55
N LEU A 70 0.54 -4.42 11.51
CA LEU A 70 -0.19 -4.68 10.26
C LEU A 70 -1.40 -5.59 10.50
N VAL A 71 -1.28 -6.65 11.29
CA VAL A 71 -2.41 -7.54 11.65
C VAL A 71 -3.54 -6.75 12.30
N ARG A 72 -3.24 -5.92 13.28
CA ARG A 72 -4.25 -5.04 13.91
C ARG A 72 -4.82 -4.04 12.92
N GLY A 73 -4.01 -3.57 11.98
CA GLY A 73 -4.39 -2.62 10.95
C GLY A 73 -5.35 -3.16 9.88
N ARG A 74 -5.54 -4.48 9.76
CA ARG A 74 -6.47 -5.09 8.79
C ARG A 74 -7.94 -4.81 9.08
N ALA A 75 -8.27 -4.53 10.34
CA ALA A 75 -9.64 -4.24 10.72
C ALA A 75 -10.15 -2.98 9.99
N LEU A 76 -11.29 -3.12 9.33
CA LEU A 76 -11.98 -1.99 8.74
C LEU A 76 -12.90 -1.35 9.78
N GLY A 77 -13.07 -0.04 9.70
CA GLY A 77 -14.05 0.66 10.50
C GLY A 77 -15.47 0.46 9.97
N ALA A 78 -16.45 0.62 10.86
CA ALA A 78 -17.87 0.43 10.54
C ALA A 78 -18.35 1.28 9.36
N LEU A 79 -17.79 2.49 9.21
CA LEU A 79 -18.17 3.39 8.13
C LEU A 79 -17.78 2.82 6.76
N ALA A 80 -16.60 2.24 6.63
CA ALA A 80 -16.19 1.58 5.39
C ALA A 80 -16.99 0.29 5.16
N GLU A 81 -17.05 -0.61 6.15
CA GLU A 81 -17.71 -1.91 6.01
C GLU A 81 -19.19 -1.80 5.63
N THR A 82 -19.94 -0.90 6.28
CA THR A 82 -21.37 -0.72 6.01
C THR A 82 -21.64 -0.24 4.58
N ASN A 83 -20.73 0.52 3.99
CA ASN A 83 -20.92 1.13 2.67
C ASN A 83 -20.35 0.27 1.51
N ILE A 84 -19.56 -0.77 1.77
CA ILE A 84 -19.00 -1.63 0.71
C ILE A 84 -20.05 -2.17 -0.25
N PRO A 85 -21.20 -2.73 0.18
CA PRO A 85 -22.17 -3.28 -0.76
C PRO A 85 -22.73 -2.25 -1.74
N GLU A 86 -23.12 -1.08 -1.25
CA GLU A 86 -23.67 -0.02 -2.10
C GLU A 86 -22.62 0.54 -3.07
N ILE A 87 -21.38 0.71 -2.59
CA ILE A 87 -20.26 1.17 -3.42
C ILE A 87 -19.94 0.13 -4.50
N ALA A 88 -19.93 -1.15 -4.16
CA ALA A 88 -19.66 -2.23 -5.11
C ALA A 88 -20.72 -2.31 -6.21
N GLU A 89 -21.96 -1.99 -5.90
CA GLU A 89 -23.03 -1.93 -6.90
C GLU A 89 -22.87 -0.75 -7.87
N LYS A 90 -22.46 0.44 -7.34
CA LYS A 90 -22.57 1.71 -8.07
C LYS A 90 -21.26 2.21 -8.67
N GLN A 91 -20.11 1.77 -8.20
CA GLN A 91 -18.81 2.32 -8.59
C GLN A 91 -17.90 1.28 -9.26
N ALA A 92 -17.13 1.72 -10.24
CA ALA A 92 -16.04 0.93 -10.82
C ALA A 92 -14.90 0.70 -9.78
N PRO A 93 -14.05 -0.34 -9.95
CA PRO A 93 -13.09 -0.74 -8.90
C PRO A 93 -12.20 0.39 -8.37
N MET A 94 -11.62 1.20 -9.23
CA MET A 94 -10.72 2.29 -8.81
C MET A 94 -11.47 3.45 -8.14
N GLU A 95 -12.69 3.72 -8.57
CA GLU A 95 -13.57 4.71 -7.94
C GLU A 95 -13.98 4.23 -6.55
N ALA A 96 -14.35 2.96 -6.44
CA ALA A 96 -14.71 2.31 -5.19
C ALA A 96 -13.55 2.35 -4.19
N LEU A 97 -12.34 1.96 -4.61
CA LEU A 97 -11.17 1.98 -3.75
C LEU A 97 -10.88 3.38 -3.20
N ARG A 98 -10.93 4.42 -4.05
CA ARG A 98 -10.79 5.82 -3.61
C ARG A 98 -11.83 6.20 -2.55
N THR A 99 -13.10 5.83 -2.78
CA THR A 99 -14.20 6.13 -1.86
C THR A 99 -14.02 5.38 -0.54
N LEU A 100 -13.70 4.09 -0.59
CA LEU A 100 -13.52 3.25 0.59
C LEU A 100 -12.34 3.68 1.45
N VAL A 101 -11.22 4.08 0.84
CA VAL A 101 -10.07 4.65 1.57
C VAL A 101 -10.45 5.94 2.30
N SER A 102 -11.25 6.80 1.65
CA SER A 102 -11.75 8.03 2.28
C SER A 102 -12.69 7.72 3.45
N LEU A 103 -13.58 6.73 3.32
CA LEU A 103 -14.46 6.29 4.41
C LEU A 103 -13.68 5.69 5.57
N ALA A 104 -12.68 4.85 5.29
CA ALA A 104 -11.82 4.24 6.31
C ALA A 104 -11.11 5.28 7.18
N SER A 105 -10.79 6.45 6.61
CA SER A 105 -10.17 7.55 7.37
C SER A 105 -11.07 8.13 8.47
N GLY A 106 -12.39 7.99 8.33
CA GLY A 106 -13.36 8.50 9.33
C GLY A 106 -13.26 7.79 10.68
N ASP A 107 -12.93 6.51 10.66
CA ASP A 107 -12.78 5.67 11.84
C ASP A 107 -11.30 5.54 12.30
N ASP A 108 -10.35 6.24 11.65
CA ASP A 108 -8.94 6.18 12.02
C ASP A 108 -8.70 6.85 13.39
N PRO A 109 -8.15 6.13 14.39
CA PRO A 109 -7.94 6.68 15.73
C PRO A 109 -6.91 7.82 15.77
N ASP A 110 -6.05 7.93 14.78
CA ASP A 110 -5.05 9.00 14.67
C ASP A 110 -5.46 10.12 13.69
N LYS A 111 -6.71 10.14 13.19
CA LYS A 111 -7.18 11.07 12.15
C LYS A 111 -6.88 12.54 12.43
N ASP A 112 -6.96 12.95 13.69
CA ASP A 112 -6.75 14.32 14.12
C ASP A 112 -5.29 14.64 14.51
N SER A 113 -4.35 13.69 14.33
CA SER A 113 -2.94 13.86 14.66
C SER A 113 -2.06 13.77 13.41
N ASN A 114 -1.16 14.73 13.26
CA ASN A 114 -0.12 14.76 12.23
C ASN A 114 1.29 14.59 12.80
N SER A 115 1.42 14.04 14.02
CA SER A 115 2.74 13.71 14.54
C SER A 115 3.43 12.64 13.69
N PRO A 116 4.76 12.62 13.62
CA PRO A 116 5.51 11.59 12.87
C PRO A 116 5.10 10.16 13.27
N GLU A 117 4.88 9.92 14.56
CA GLU A 117 4.48 8.61 15.09
C GLU A 117 3.06 8.23 14.65
N ALA A 118 2.10 9.19 14.69
CA ALA A 118 0.75 8.98 14.20
C ALA A 118 0.75 8.69 12.69
N ASN A 119 1.55 9.43 11.92
CA ASN A 119 1.67 9.20 10.49
C ASN A 119 2.25 7.83 10.14
N LEU A 120 3.22 7.33 10.93
CA LEU A 120 3.73 5.97 10.76
C LEU A 120 2.66 4.91 11.06
N ARG A 121 1.84 5.08 12.11
CA ARG A 121 0.72 4.18 12.39
C ARG A 121 -0.36 4.23 11.32
N LYS A 122 -0.70 5.40 10.81
CA LYS A 122 -1.62 5.56 9.67
C LYS A 122 -1.08 4.84 8.42
N ALA A 123 0.22 5.00 8.12
CA ALA A 123 0.84 4.33 6.98
C ALA A 123 0.74 2.80 7.10
N ALA A 124 1.03 2.23 8.28
CA ALA A 124 0.89 0.80 8.52
C ALA A 124 -0.57 0.33 8.38
N ARG A 125 -1.54 1.06 8.96
CA ARG A 125 -2.98 0.75 8.81
C ARG A 125 -3.44 0.80 7.37
N LEU A 126 -3.13 1.86 6.64
CA LEU A 126 -3.49 1.98 5.23
C LEU A 126 -2.89 0.85 4.39
N THR A 127 -1.62 0.51 4.63
CA THR A 127 -0.97 -0.62 3.96
C THR A 127 -1.71 -1.94 4.22
N ALA A 128 -2.15 -2.18 5.46
CA ALA A 128 -2.85 -3.39 5.84
C ALA A 128 -4.32 -3.42 5.37
N GLN A 129 -5.00 -2.28 5.31
CA GLN A 129 -6.41 -2.17 4.92
C GLN A 129 -6.63 -2.29 3.41
N GLN A 130 -5.68 -1.82 2.58
CA GLN A 130 -5.84 -1.83 1.12
C GLN A 130 -6.24 -3.20 0.56
N PRO A 131 -5.52 -4.30 0.83
CA PRO A 131 -5.88 -5.62 0.32
C PRO A 131 -7.24 -6.09 0.87
N VAL A 132 -7.58 -5.77 2.10
CA VAL A 132 -8.89 -6.13 2.69
C VAL A 132 -10.02 -5.38 2.00
N LEU A 133 -9.88 -4.07 1.75
CA LEU A 133 -10.87 -3.28 1.02
C LEU A 133 -11.10 -3.82 -0.39
N VAL A 134 -10.01 -4.19 -1.09
CA VAL A 134 -10.11 -4.79 -2.44
C VAL A 134 -10.84 -6.13 -2.39
N ALA A 135 -10.51 -7.00 -1.44
CA ALA A 135 -11.13 -8.30 -1.29
C ALA A 135 -12.62 -8.19 -0.92
N ARG A 136 -12.97 -7.32 0.03
CA ARG A 136 -14.37 -7.07 0.41
C ARG A 136 -15.19 -6.47 -0.73
N TYR A 137 -14.62 -5.52 -1.47
CA TYR A 137 -15.26 -4.98 -2.68
C TYR A 137 -15.48 -6.08 -3.73
N HIS A 138 -14.47 -6.93 -3.99
CA HIS A 138 -14.58 -8.04 -4.92
C HIS A 138 -15.71 -9.01 -4.51
N ALA A 139 -15.75 -9.40 -3.24
CA ALA A 139 -16.78 -10.27 -2.69
C ALA A 139 -18.19 -9.67 -2.88
N ALA A 140 -18.37 -8.40 -2.52
CA ALA A 140 -19.65 -7.71 -2.68
C ALA A 140 -20.08 -7.60 -4.16
N ARG A 141 -19.11 -7.41 -5.07
CA ARG A 141 -19.35 -7.29 -6.52
C ARG A 141 -19.72 -8.60 -7.18
N THR A 142 -19.16 -9.70 -6.72
CA THR A 142 -19.31 -11.04 -7.34
C THR A 142 -20.28 -11.94 -6.60
N GLY A 143 -20.68 -11.59 -5.38
CA GLY A 143 -21.45 -12.45 -4.49
C GLY A 143 -20.61 -13.59 -3.89
N ALA A 144 -19.29 -13.51 -3.97
CA ALA A 144 -18.40 -14.52 -3.39
C ALA A 144 -18.39 -14.45 -1.86
N GLU A 145 -18.41 -15.59 -1.21
CA GLU A 145 -18.09 -15.69 0.21
C GLU A 145 -16.57 -15.71 0.37
N ILE A 146 -16.03 -14.81 1.19
CA ILE A 146 -14.61 -14.74 1.47
C ILE A 146 -14.35 -14.90 2.96
N PRO A 147 -13.25 -15.56 3.35
CA PRO A 147 -12.88 -15.67 4.76
C PRO A 147 -12.44 -14.30 5.32
N ASP A 148 -12.55 -14.17 6.63
CA ASP A 148 -11.90 -13.06 7.32
C ASP A 148 -10.37 -13.17 7.22
N PRO A 149 -9.64 -12.04 7.36
CA PRO A 149 -8.19 -12.07 7.38
C PRO A 149 -7.64 -12.98 8.50
N ASP A 150 -6.78 -13.92 8.14
CA ASP A 150 -6.09 -14.77 9.10
C ASP A 150 -4.89 -14.02 9.69
N PRO A 151 -4.79 -13.88 11.03
CA PRO A 151 -3.70 -13.15 11.68
C PRO A 151 -2.32 -13.80 11.51
N GLU A 152 -2.26 -15.10 11.22
CA GLU A 152 -1.00 -15.84 11.04
C GLU A 152 -0.42 -15.71 9.64
N LEU A 153 -1.20 -15.20 8.68
CA LEU A 153 -0.77 -15.07 7.28
C LEU A 153 -0.18 -13.69 6.98
N SER A 154 0.79 -13.64 6.08
CA SER A 154 1.33 -12.42 5.50
C SER A 154 0.26 -11.62 4.72
N ILE A 155 0.56 -10.39 4.34
CA ILE A 155 -0.34 -9.59 3.49
C ILE A 155 -0.59 -10.31 2.16
N ALA A 156 0.46 -10.84 1.53
CA ALA A 156 0.35 -11.56 0.27
C ALA A 156 -0.54 -12.81 0.39
N ALA A 157 -0.27 -13.65 1.39
CA ALA A 157 -1.02 -14.89 1.62
C ALA A 157 -2.50 -14.61 1.95
N ASN A 158 -2.77 -13.62 2.81
CA ASN A 158 -4.14 -13.22 3.15
C ASN A 158 -4.91 -12.69 1.96
N PHE A 159 -4.30 -11.84 1.16
CA PHE A 159 -4.97 -11.31 -0.03
C PHE A 159 -5.34 -12.44 -1.00
N LEU A 160 -4.43 -13.36 -1.26
CA LEU A 160 -4.69 -14.52 -2.12
C LEU A 160 -5.80 -15.42 -1.54
N LEU A 161 -5.76 -15.69 -0.22
CA LEU A 161 -6.81 -16.43 0.48
C LEU A 161 -8.18 -15.77 0.28
N GLN A 162 -8.28 -14.47 0.50
CA GLN A 162 -9.54 -13.73 0.41
C GLN A 162 -10.05 -13.62 -1.02
N ILE A 163 -9.19 -13.40 -2.02
CA ILE A 163 -9.62 -13.25 -3.42
C ILE A 163 -10.01 -14.59 -4.05
N THR A 164 -9.34 -15.68 -3.66
CA THR A 164 -9.55 -17.01 -4.27
C THR A 164 -10.50 -17.91 -3.46
N GLY A 165 -10.74 -17.58 -2.18
CA GLY A 165 -11.50 -18.40 -1.24
C GLY A 165 -10.81 -19.72 -0.85
N ARG A 166 -9.51 -19.90 -1.19
CA ARG A 166 -8.72 -21.10 -0.87
C ARG A 166 -7.36 -20.73 -0.31
N THR A 167 -6.79 -21.63 0.48
CA THR A 167 -5.41 -21.47 0.95
C THR A 167 -4.46 -21.44 -0.26
N PRO A 168 -3.65 -20.39 -0.42
CA PRO A 168 -2.66 -20.34 -1.49
C PRO A 168 -1.51 -21.33 -1.24
N SER A 169 -0.86 -21.78 -2.30
CA SER A 169 0.40 -22.51 -2.19
C SER A 169 1.56 -21.55 -1.87
N ASP A 170 2.64 -22.09 -1.30
CA ASP A 170 3.84 -21.31 -1.00
C ASP A 170 4.36 -20.57 -2.24
N HIS A 171 4.36 -21.22 -3.40
CA HIS A 171 4.79 -20.60 -4.65
C HIS A 171 3.90 -19.43 -5.10
N GLU A 172 2.58 -19.54 -4.94
CA GLU A 172 1.66 -18.40 -5.24
C GLU A 172 1.94 -17.23 -4.31
N VAL A 173 2.21 -17.50 -3.04
CA VAL A 173 2.55 -16.48 -2.05
C VAL A 173 3.88 -15.81 -2.41
N GLU A 174 4.93 -16.58 -2.71
CA GLU A 174 6.25 -16.06 -3.11
C GLU A 174 6.16 -15.16 -4.33
N VAL A 175 5.45 -15.60 -5.37
CA VAL A 175 5.28 -14.81 -6.60
C VAL A 175 4.51 -13.52 -6.33
N PHE A 176 3.42 -13.59 -5.59
CA PHE A 176 2.61 -12.41 -5.30
C PHE A 176 3.32 -11.44 -4.36
N ASP A 177 4.04 -11.95 -3.37
CA ASP A 177 4.85 -11.13 -2.46
C ASP A 177 5.94 -10.36 -3.23
N ALA A 178 6.65 -11.05 -4.14
CA ALA A 178 7.62 -10.40 -5.02
C ALA A 178 6.97 -9.32 -5.90
N CYS A 179 5.74 -9.53 -6.40
CA CYS A 179 4.99 -8.50 -7.11
C CYS A 179 4.70 -7.29 -6.23
N LEU A 180 4.30 -7.49 -4.97
CA LEU A 180 4.07 -6.39 -4.03
C LEU A 180 5.36 -5.61 -3.74
N VAL A 181 6.50 -6.30 -3.57
CA VAL A 181 7.82 -5.66 -3.42
C VAL A 181 8.15 -4.80 -4.63
N LEU A 182 7.98 -5.32 -5.85
CA LEU A 182 8.26 -4.61 -7.09
C LEU A 182 7.39 -3.35 -7.30
N HIS A 183 6.19 -3.32 -6.71
CA HIS A 183 5.23 -2.23 -6.85
C HIS A 183 5.13 -1.33 -5.60
N ALA A 184 5.99 -1.53 -4.60
CA ALA A 184 5.85 -0.84 -3.31
C ALA A 184 6.07 0.67 -3.41
N ASP A 185 6.94 1.14 -4.29
CA ASP A 185 7.13 2.56 -4.62
C ASP A 185 7.76 2.73 -6.01
N HIS A 186 7.43 3.83 -6.69
CA HIS A 186 8.06 4.18 -7.96
C HIS A 186 8.26 5.70 -8.09
N THR A 187 8.73 6.33 -7.04
CA THR A 187 8.92 7.79 -6.94
C THR A 187 7.61 8.57 -6.90
N MET A 188 7.66 9.85 -7.23
CA MET A 188 6.51 10.76 -7.13
C MET A 188 5.74 10.81 -8.45
N ASN A 189 4.79 9.88 -8.62
CA ASN A 189 3.85 9.96 -9.74
C ASN A 189 2.85 11.11 -9.55
N ALA A 190 2.01 11.36 -10.56
CA ALA A 190 1.04 12.44 -10.55
C ALA A 190 0.06 12.36 -9.36
N SER A 191 -0.38 11.16 -8.98
CA SER A 191 -1.31 10.93 -7.87
C SER A 191 -0.64 11.20 -6.52
N THR A 192 0.57 10.69 -6.32
CA THR A 192 1.38 10.96 -5.11
C THR A 192 1.69 12.44 -4.98
N PHE A 193 2.04 13.11 -6.07
CA PHE A 193 2.26 14.55 -6.09
C PHE A 193 1.01 15.32 -5.68
N ALA A 194 -0.15 15.00 -6.29
CA ALA A 194 -1.41 15.65 -5.96
C ALA A 194 -1.81 15.45 -4.49
N ALA A 195 -1.71 14.21 -3.99
CA ALA A 195 -2.00 13.91 -2.59
C ALA A 195 -1.07 14.66 -1.63
N ARG A 196 0.24 14.74 -1.94
CA ARG A 196 1.21 15.48 -1.13
C ARG A 196 0.92 16.98 -1.10
N VAL A 197 0.56 17.58 -2.24
CA VAL A 197 0.20 19.00 -2.32
C VAL A 197 -1.06 19.31 -1.53
N CYS A 198 -2.06 18.42 -1.56
CA CYS A 198 -3.29 18.59 -0.79
C CYS A 198 -3.10 18.40 0.71
N ALA A 199 -2.09 17.62 1.13
CA ALA A 199 -1.80 17.31 2.54
C ALA A 199 -0.81 18.29 3.20
N ALA A 200 -0.19 19.22 2.42
CA ALA A 200 0.89 20.13 2.88
C ALA A 200 0.36 21.37 3.67
#